data_7c73644b72ab57409f4ec312a5418be0
#
_entry.id   7c73644b72ab57409f4ec312a5418be0
#
_cell.length_a   1.000
_cell.length_b   1.000
_cell.length_c   1.000
_cell.angle_alpha   90.00
_cell.angle_beta   90.00
_cell.angle_gamma   90.00
#
_symmetry.space_group_name_H-M   'P 1'
#
loop_
_entity.id
_entity.type
_entity.pdbx_description
1 polymer ?
#
loop_
_entity_poly.entity_id
_entity_poly.type
_entity_poly.pdbx_seq_one_letter_code
_entity_poly.pdbx_strand_id
1 'polypeptide(L)'
;MDINNYLNLNNESSDFILNLLKNYQKVIDENKILKNSLKNSSKTKKENLKPSPKFYITPKTSKIIIKCIKQLKQIDPISGWFVYLLLITGCRGTEIQKVKMQDITTLPSKTGEILYNIKVNVAKKRSITCIREIVIDANDFTAIQTVHKNHFEDKNLDTRRTYLFQKTKHKFKDNQIDIIHISKKFKNLLKKSGFKVNKSLHLCRNLFISNLKANGYNSFQIKELMKYSSTHEIDNIYGLSSANKIQAYKYAKNSLKL
;
A
#
# COMPACT_ATOMS: atom_id res chain seq x y z
N MET A 1 -72.06 -10.49 -13.50
CA MET A 1 -70.69 -9.98 -13.31
C MET A 1 -70.63 -8.68 -14.06
N ASP A 2 -70.54 -7.57 -13.31
CA ASP A 2 -70.70 -6.19 -13.85
C ASP A 2 -69.43 -5.73 -14.55
N ILE A 3 -69.54 -5.45 -15.86
CA ILE A 3 -68.47 -4.93 -16.73
C ILE A 3 -67.87 -3.64 -16.15
N ASN A 4 -68.69 -2.85 -15.42
CA ASN A 4 -68.27 -1.60 -14.76
C ASN A 4 -67.24 -1.82 -13.65
N ASN A 5 -67.27 -2.96 -12.94
CA ASN A 5 -66.24 -3.28 -11.95
C ASN A 5 -64.88 -3.64 -12.60
N TYR A 6 -64.85 -4.17 -13.80
CA TYR A 6 -63.60 -4.48 -14.51
C TYR A 6 -62.93 -3.20 -15.10
N LEU A 7 -63.73 -2.24 -15.49
CA LEU A 7 -63.23 -0.96 -16.03
C LEU A 7 -62.65 -0.06 -14.92
N ASN A 8 -63.21 -0.10 -13.71
CA ASN A 8 -62.70 0.64 -12.57
C ASN A 8 -61.38 0.06 -12.05
N LEU A 9 -61.23 -1.26 -12.02
CA LEU A 9 -60.01 -1.91 -11.63
C LEU A 9 -58.84 -1.65 -12.60
N ASN A 10 -59.13 -1.48 -13.89
CA ASN A 10 -58.11 -1.11 -14.87
C ASN A 10 -57.64 0.33 -14.77
N ASN A 11 -58.53 1.27 -14.37
CA ASN A 11 -58.17 2.68 -14.19
C ASN A 11 -57.35 2.90 -12.92
N GLU A 12 -57.70 2.26 -11.79
CA GLU A 12 -56.92 2.34 -10.58
C GLU A 12 -55.50 1.74 -10.75
N SER A 13 -55.39 0.61 -11.50
CA SER A 13 -54.10 0.01 -11.83
C SER A 13 -53.25 0.92 -12.74
N SER A 14 -53.88 1.62 -13.69
CA SER A 14 -53.21 2.59 -14.57
C SER A 14 -52.67 3.79 -13.79
N ASP A 15 -53.48 4.36 -12.88
CA ASP A 15 -53.07 5.50 -12.04
C ASP A 15 -51.95 5.11 -11.03
N PHE A 16 -52.02 3.93 -10.49
CA PHE A 16 -50.95 3.39 -9.65
C PHE A 16 -49.62 3.27 -10.42
N ILE A 17 -49.65 2.68 -11.60
CA ILE A 17 -48.45 2.54 -12.47
C ILE A 17 -47.90 3.92 -12.85
N LEU A 18 -48.78 4.87 -13.18
CA LEU A 18 -48.40 6.24 -13.56
C LEU A 18 -47.73 6.99 -12.40
N ASN A 19 -48.23 6.83 -11.18
CA ASN A 19 -47.65 7.38 -9.97
C ASN A 19 -46.29 6.74 -9.65
N LEU A 20 -46.15 5.45 -9.87
CA LEU A 20 -44.91 4.73 -9.67
C LEU A 20 -43.81 5.17 -10.64
N LEU A 21 -44.19 5.38 -11.92
CA LEU A 21 -43.29 5.91 -12.94
C LEU A 21 -42.88 7.37 -12.65
N LYS A 22 -43.77 8.22 -12.18
CA LYS A 22 -43.46 9.61 -11.77
C LYS A 22 -42.48 9.62 -10.59
N ASN A 23 -42.69 8.78 -9.59
CA ASN A 23 -41.77 8.65 -8.45
C ASN A 23 -40.41 8.13 -8.89
N TYR A 24 -40.36 7.13 -9.76
CA TYR A 24 -39.13 6.62 -10.32
C TYR A 24 -38.34 7.67 -11.08
N GLN A 25 -39.01 8.47 -11.93
CA GLN A 25 -38.40 9.59 -12.65
C GLN A 25 -37.81 10.62 -11.67
N LYS A 26 -38.54 10.97 -10.61
CA LYS A 26 -38.07 11.89 -9.57
C LYS A 26 -36.79 11.40 -8.89
N VAL A 27 -36.72 10.14 -8.58
CA VAL A 27 -35.51 9.53 -7.99
C VAL A 27 -34.33 9.55 -8.96
N ILE A 28 -34.58 9.33 -10.26
CA ILE A 28 -33.53 9.45 -11.30
C ILE A 28 -32.99 10.87 -11.37
N ASP A 29 -33.84 11.87 -11.34
CA ASP A 29 -33.44 13.27 -11.44
C ASP A 29 -32.71 13.74 -10.18
N GLU A 30 -33.14 13.35 -9.00
CA GLU A 30 -32.41 13.58 -7.74
C GLU A 30 -31.03 12.94 -7.75
N ASN A 31 -30.90 11.71 -8.24
CA ASN A 31 -29.62 11.02 -8.38
C ASN A 31 -28.70 11.72 -9.40
N LYS A 32 -29.27 12.31 -10.44
CA LYS A 32 -28.53 13.08 -11.46
C LYS A 32 -27.98 14.40 -10.88
N ILE A 33 -28.78 15.08 -10.06
CA ILE A 33 -28.39 16.29 -9.33
C ILE A 33 -27.27 15.96 -8.33
N LEU A 34 -27.42 14.90 -7.53
CA LEU A 34 -26.42 14.44 -6.59
C LEU A 34 -25.09 14.05 -7.26
N LYS A 35 -25.15 13.34 -8.39
CA LYS A 35 -23.95 13.02 -9.18
C LYS A 35 -23.26 14.26 -9.73
N ASN A 36 -23.99 15.27 -10.13
CA ASN A 36 -23.44 16.53 -10.64
C ASN A 36 -22.85 17.39 -9.51
N SER A 37 -23.49 17.45 -8.34
CA SER A 37 -22.94 18.14 -7.18
C SER A 37 -21.66 17.46 -6.66
N LEU A 38 -21.59 16.12 -6.65
CA LEU A 38 -20.39 15.37 -6.33
C LEU A 38 -19.27 15.58 -7.36
N LYS A 39 -19.58 15.68 -8.65
CA LYS A 39 -18.60 16.01 -9.69
C LYS A 39 -18.06 17.43 -9.54
N ASN A 40 -18.90 18.38 -9.18
CA ASN A 40 -18.49 19.78 -8.99
C ASN A 40 -17.66 19.96 -7.70
N SER A 41 -18.04 19.31 -6.60
CA SER A 41 -17.23 19.31 -5.36
C SER A 41 -15.89 18.62 -5.53
N SER A 42 -15.78 17.64 -6.43
CA SER A 42 -14.51 16.97 -6.76
C SER A 42 -13.64 17.76 -7.73
N LYS A 43 -14.23 18.62 -8.59
CA LYS A 43 -13.46 19.48 -9.50
C LYS A 43 -12.78 20.64 -8.76
N THR A 44 -13.44 21.29 -7.82
CA THR A 44 -12.87 22.39 -7.03
C THR A 44 -11.69 21.96 -6.14
N LYS A 45 -11.60 20.67 -5.74
CA LYS A 45 -10.43 20.13 -5.04
C LYS A 45 -9.31 19.66 -5.98
N LYS A 46 -9.54 19.47 -7.29
CA LYS A 46 -8.52 18.96 -8.22
C LYS A 46 -7.74 20.04 -8.94
N GLU A 47 -8.26 21.27 -9.05
CA GLU A 47 -7.59 22.34 -9.83
C GLU A 47 -6.35 22.92 -9.16
N ASN A 48 -6.14 22.72 -7.85
CA ASN A 48 -4.96 23.23 -7.13
C ASN A 48 -3.88 22.18 -6.84
N LEU A 49 -4.03 20.95 -7.26
CA LEU A 49 -3.00 19.94 -7.13
C LEU A 49 -2.18 19.87 -8.42
N LYS A 50 -1.09 20.67 -8.48
CA LYS A 50 -0.03 20.44 -9.46
C LYS A 50 0.30 18.93 -9.42
N PRO A 51 0.25 18.23 -10.55
CA PRO A 51 0.60 16.81 -10.58
C PRO A 51 1.99 16.67 -9.97
N SER A 52 2.07 15.90 -8.89
CA SER A 52 3.37 15.61 -8.29
C SER A 52 4.26 15.02 -9.38
N PRO A 53 5.48 15.52 -9.57
CA PRO A 53 6.34 15.05 -10.65
C PRO A 53 6.42 13.52 -10.58
N LYS A 54 6.13 12.86 -11.71
CA LYS A 54 6.24 11.41 -11.82
C LYS A 54 7.66 11.02 -11.46
N PHE A 55 7.82 10.33 -10.35
CA PHE A 55 9.13 9.96 -9.85
C PHE A 55 9.57 8.64 -10.49
N TYR A 56 10.50 8.72 -11.40
CA TYR A 56 11.10 7.54 -12.01
C TYR A 56 12.28 7.03 -11.17
N ILE A 57 12.22 5.79 -10.75
CA ILE A 57 13.32 5.14 -10.05
C ILE A 57 14.31 4.64 -11.10
N THR A 58 15.49 5.25 -11.10
CA THR A 58 16.62 4.83 -11.92
C THR A 58 17.56 3.94 -11.09
N PRO A 59 18.45 3.14 -11.70
CA PRO A 59 19.46 2.38 -10.98
C PRO A 59 20.33 3.25 -10.06
N LYS A 60 20.63 4.50 -10.48
CA LYS A 60 21.37 5.47 -9.69
C LYS A 60 20.60 5.86 -8.42
N THR A 61 19.30 6.17 -8.54
CA THR A 61 18.47 6.54 -7.38
C THR A 61 18.26 5.36 -6.44
N SER A 62 18.15 4.13 -6.96
CA SER A 62 18.07 2.92 -6.14
C SER A 62 19.31 2.75 -5.26
N LYS A 63 20.52 2.93 -5.83
CA LYS A 63 21.78 2.86 -5.09
C LYS A 63 21.85 3.90 -3.97
N ILE A 64 21.38 5.14 -4.23
CA ILE A 64 21.32 6.20 -3.19
C ILE A 64 20.37 5.79 -2.06
N ILE A 65 19.18 5.30 -2.37
CA ILE A 65 18.19 4.87 -1.36
C ILE A 65 18.78 3.77 -0.48
N ILE A 66 19.36 2.74 -1.08
CA ILE A 66 20.00 1.62 -0.36
C ILE A 66 21.14 2.12 0.52
N LYS A 67 22.01 3.02 0.02
CA LYS A 67 23.08 3.63 0.80
C LYS A 67 22.54 4.39 2.02
N CYS A 68 21.50 5.19 1.85
CA CYS A 68 20.87 5.92 2.95
C CYS A 68 20.24 4.98 4.00
N ILE A 69 19.67 3.84 3.58
CA ILE A 69 19.15 2.84 4.52
C ILE A 69 20.29 2.18 5.31
N LYS A 70 21.40 1.84 4.65
CA LYS A 70 22.59 1.31 5.33
C LYS A 70 23.13 2.31 6.37
N GLN A 71 23.24 3.59 6.00
CA GLN A 71 23.64 4.63 6.95
C GLN A 71 22.64 4.79 8.10
N LEU A 72 21.34 4.72 7.83
CA LEU A 72 20.31 4.79 8.86
C LEU A 72 20.41 3.61 9.83
N LYS A 73 20.71 2.39 9.35
CA LYS A 73 20.96 1.22 10.22
C LYS A 73 22.13 1.43 11.18
N GLN A 74 23.15 2.23 10.79
CA GLN A 74 24.31 2.54 11.64
C GLN A 74 23.98 3.61 12.68
N ILE A 75 23.24 4.67 12.28
CA ILE A 75 22.96 5.83 13.14
C ILE A 75 21.82 5.54 14.12
N ASP A 76 20.79 4.88 13.63
CA ASP A 76 19.56 4.53 14.37
C ASP A 76 19.08 3.15 13.89
N PRO A 77 19.60 2.07 14.51
CA PRO A 77 19.35 0.71 14.05
C PRO A 77 17.86 0.36 13.94
N ILE A 78 17.03 0.74 14.92
CA ILE A 78 15.58 0.47 14.88
C ILE A 78 14.93 1.14 13.67
N SER A 79 15.19 2.44 13.48
CA SER A 79 14.67 3.18 12.30
C SER A 79 15.20 2.60 10.99
N GLY A 80 16.47 2.20 10.97
CA GLY A 80 17.11 1.62 9.79
C GLY A 80 16.50 0.28 9.39
N TRP A 81 16.27 -0.61 10.35
CA TRP A 81 15.63 -1.90 10.10
C TRP A 81 14.15 -1.75 9.74
N PHE A 82 13.45 -0.78 10.35
CA PHE A 82 12.08 -0.46 9.95
C PHE A 82 12.00 -0.04 8.47
N VAL A 83 12.87 0.90 8.03
CA VAL A 83 12.89 1.36 6.63
C VAL A 83 13.35 0.24 5.69
N TYR A 84 14.30 -0.59 6.10
CA TYR A 84 14.73 -1.77 5.35
C TYR A 84 13.57 -2.75 5.14
N LEU A 85 12.81 -3.06 6.18
CA LEU A 85 11.64 -3.94 6.07
C LEU A 85 10.60 -3.37 5.10
N LEU A 86 10.37 -2.05 5.10
CA LEU A 86 9.51 -1.42 4.10
C LEU A 86 10.04 -1.61 2.67
N LEU A 87 11.37 -1.58 2.50
CA LEU A 87 12.01 -1.77 1.20
C LEU A 87 11.81 -3.18 0.66
N ILE A 88 12.07 -4.21 1.47
CA ILE A 88 12.03 -5.61 1.02
C ILE A 88 10.61 -6.19 0.92
N THR A 89 9.63 -5.57 1.59
CA THR A 89 8.24 -6.04 1.61
C THR A 89 7.29 -5.17 0.81
N GLY A 90 7.69 -3.93 0.50
CA GLY A 90 6.83 -2.94 -0.11
C GLY A 90 5.64 -2.50 0.75
N CYS A 91 5.63 -2.78 2.05
CA CYS A 91 4.59 -2.35 2.96
C CYS A 91 4.55 -0.83 3.14
N ARG A 92 3.38 -0.30 3.55
CA ARG A 92 3.30 1.07 4.04
C ARG A 92 3.83 1.16 5.47
N GLY A 93 4.37 2.32 5.86
CA GLY A 93 4.85 2.53 7.22
C GLY A 93 3.79 2.21 8.29
N THR A 94 2.54 2.63 8.07
CA THR A 94 1.42 2.36 8.98
C THR A 94 1.03 0.88 9.05
N GLU A 95 1.35 0.09 8.04
CA GLU A 95 1.10 -1.35 8.02
C GLU A 95 2.10 -2.06 8.95
N ILE A 96 3.41 -1.81 8.78
CA ILE A 96 4.45 -2.40 9.62
C ILE A 96 4.42 -1.87 11.06
N GLN A 97 4.05 -0.60 11.27
CA GLN A 97 3.92 -0.02 12.61
C GLN A 97 2.97 -0.81 13.52
N LYS A 98 1.92 -1.40 12.94
CA LYS A 98 0.87 -2.11 13.67
C LYS A 98 1.14 -3.60 13.86
N VAL A 99 2.19 -4.14 13.26
CA VAL A 99 2.55 -5.56 13.38
C VAL A 99 2.97 -5.86 14.81
N LYS A 100 2.37 -6.89 15.39
CA LYS A 100 2.70 -7.42 16.72
C LYS A 100 3.45 -8.74 16.58
N MET A 101 4.18 -9.15 17.60
CA MET A 101 4.89 -10.43 17.61
C MET A 101 3.96 -11.64 17.42
N GLN A 102 2.73 -11.55 17.89
CA GLN A 102 1.70 -12.59 17.69
C GLN A 102 1.27 -12.76 16.22
N ASP A 103 1.52 -11.75 15.36
CA ASP A 103 1.17 -11.77 13.93
C ASP A 103 2.26 -12.48 13.10
N ILE A 104 3.31 -12.99 13.75
CA ILE A 104 4.47 -13.61 13.12
C ILE A 104 4.48 -15.11 13.41
N THR A 105 4.55 -15.90 12.37
CA THR A 105 4.61 -17.36 12.43
C THR A 105 5.79 -17.88 11.63
N THR A 106 6.36 -18.99 12.04
CA THR A 106 7.40 -19.69 11.28
C THR A 106 6.79 -20.46 10.12
N LEU A 107 7.43 -20.42 8.96
CA LEU A 107 7.11 -21.25 7.81
C LEU A 107 8.29 -22.19 7.54
N PRO A 108 8.09 -23.51 7.56
CA PRO A 108 9.12 -24.44 7.11
C PRO A 108 9.28 -24.30 5.59
N SER A 109 10.49 -24.03 5.15
CA SER A 109 10.83 -24.05 3.72
C SER A 109 11.10 -25.50 3.29
N LYS A 110 10.80 -25.82 2.03
CA LYS A 110 11.18 -27.11 1.42
C LYS A 110 12.70 -27.31 1.34
N THR A 111 13.47 -26.22 1.41
CA THR A 111 14.94 -26.22 1.41
C THR A 111 15.55 -26.32 2.80
N GLY A 112 14.74 -26.47 3.86
CA GLY A 112 15.20 -26.48 5.25
C GLY A 112 15.50 -25.11 5.84
N GLU A 113 15.37 -24.04 5.08
CA GLU A 113 15.50 -22.65 5.57
C GLU A 113 14.29 -22.27 6.42
N ILE A 114 14.52 -21.56 7.51
CA ILE A 114 13.45 -21.02 8.34
C ILE A 114 13.04 -19.66 7.77
N LEU A 115 11.77 -19.56 7.38
CA LEU A 115 11.16 -18.31 6.95
C LEU A 115 10.14 -17.85 7.98
N TYR A 116 9.93 -16.56 8.08
CA TYR A 116 8.92 -15.96 8.95
C TYR A 116 7.82 -15.32 8.12
N ASN A 117 6.58 -15.75 8.34
CA ASN A 117 5.38 -15.15 7.76
C ASN A 117 4.84 -14.10 8.71
N ILE A 118 4.64 -12.90 8.22
CA ILE A 118 4.11 -11.76 8.97
C ILE A 118 2.75 -11.38 8.40
N LYS A 119 1.70 -11.44 9.22
CA LYS A 119 0.36 -10.97 8.86
C LYS A 119 0.27 -9.46 9.03
N VAL A 120 -0.08 -8.77 7.96
CA VAL A 120 -0.12 -7.30 7.91
C VAL A 120 -1.51 -6.84 7.50
N ASN A 121 -2.13 -5.97 8.31
CA ASN A 121 -3.39 -5.34 7.96
C ASN A 121 -3.18 -4.24 6.92
N VAL A 122 -3.83 -4.36 5.75
CA VAL A 122 -3.68 -3.41 4.65
C VAL A 122 -4.39 -2.10 4.98
N ALA A 123 -3.62 -1.02 5.04
CA ALA A 123 -4.16 0.32 5.25
C ALA A 123 -5.02 0.78 4.06
N LYS A 124 -6.10 1.52 4.32
CA LYS A 124 -7.00 2.16 3.34
C LYS A 124 -8.10 1.28 2.70
N LYS A 125 -8.37 0.08 3.15
CA LYS A 125 -9.63 -0.57 2.76
C LYS A 125 -10.72 -0.17 3.75
N ARG A 126 -11.67 0.66 3.31
CA ARG A 126 -12.83 1.07 4.10
C ARG A 126 -13.67 -0.18 4.39
N SER A 127 -14.01 -0.40 5.65
CA SER A 127 -14.92 -1.46 6.15
C SER A 127 -14.53 -2.93 5.99
N ILE A 128 -13.48 -3.29 5.25
CA ILE A 128 -13.07 -4.69 5.09
C ILE A 128 -11.65 -4.85 5.62
N THR A 129 -11.47 -5.70 6.63
CA THR A 129 -10.14 -6.11 7.10
C THR A 129 -9.49 -6.95 6.02
N CYS A 130 -8.52 -6.38 5.31
CA CYS A 130 -7.73 -7.09 4.32
C CYS A 130 -6.36 -7.40 4.91
N ILE A 131 -6.07 -8.69 5.06
CA ILE A 131 -4.77 -9.18 5.54
C ILE A 131 -3.90 -9.48 4.32
N ARG A 132 -2.66 -9.05 4.39
CA ARG A 132 -1.59 -9.42 3.47
C ARG A 132 -0.53 -10.18 4.26
N GLU A 133 -0.06 -11.27 3.71
CA GLU A 133 1.07 -12.01 4.25
C GLU A 133 2.34 -11.59 3.53
N ILE A 134 3.40 -11.37 4.31
CA ILE A 134 4.74 -11.07 3.82
C ILE A 134 5.71 -12.06 4.45
N VAL A 135 6.74 -12.43 3.71
CA VAL A 135 7.74 -13.39 4.16
C VAL A 135 9.09 -12.71 4.27
N ILE A 136 9.81 -13.00 5.36
CA ILE A 136 11.20 -12.59 5.56
C ILE A 136 12.04 -13.79 5.99
N ASP A 137 13.33 -13.73 5.74
CA ASP A 137 14.26 -14.80 6.16
C ASP A 137 14.63 -14.70 7.66
N ALA A 138 15.21 -15.77 8.17
CA ALA A 138 15.60 -15.86 9.56
C ALA A 138 16.69 -14.85 9.94
N ASN A 139 17.58 -14.50 9.02
CA ASN A 139 18.67 -13.56 9.29
C ASN A 139 18.11 -12.15 9.52
N ASP A 140 17.21 -11.70 8.64
CA ASP A 140 16.56 -10.39 8.76
C ASP A 140 15.70 -10.33 10.04
N PHE A 141 14.94 -11.39 10.35
CA PHE A 141 14.11 -11.42 11.55
C PHE A 141 14.97 -11.41 12.84
N THR A 142 16.02 -12.23 12.90
CA THR A 142 16.95 -12.27 14.02
C THR A 142 17.66 -10.93 14.21
N ALA A 143 18.08 -10.28 13.14
CA ALA A 143 18.71 -8.97 13.21
C ALA A 143 17.75 -7.90 13.78
N ILE A 144 16.47 -7.91 13.37
CA ILE A 144 15.44 -7.00 13.91
C ILE A 144 15.26 -7.28 15.41
N GLN A 145 15.15 -8.55 15.82
CA GLN A 145 15.02 -8.91 17.24
C GLN A 145 16.25 -8.50 18.08
N THR A 146 17.45 -8.71 17.55
CA THR A 146 18.70 -8.35 18.23
C THR A 146 18.79 -6.85 18.49
N VAL A 147 18.43 -6.04 17.50
CA VAL A 147 18.39 -4.58 17.64
C VAL A 147 17.40 -4.16 18.73
N HIS A 148 16.24 -4.83 18.81
CA HIS A 148 15.28 -4.59 19.89
C HIS A 148 15.80 -4.99 21.25
N LYS A 149 16.37 -6.20 21.39
CA LYS A 149 16.95 -6.67 22.66
C LYS A 149 18.03 -5.73 23.19
N ASN A 150 18.86 -5.21 22.31
CA ASN A 150 19.95 -4.30 22.70
C ASN A 150 19.45 -2.91 23.13
N HIS A 151 18.25 -2.52 22.75
CA HIS A 151 17.64 -1.22 23.10
C HIS A 151 16.72 -1.28 24.31
N PHE A 152 16.12 -2.44 24.58
CA PHE A 152 15.20 -2.67 25.69
C PHE A 152 15.87 -3.60 26.68
N GLU A 153 16.42 -3.03 27.75
CA GLU A 153 17.02 -3.79 28.85
C GLU A 153 16.00 -4.61 29.65
N ASP A 154 14.71 -4.44 29.38
CA ASP A 154 13.62 -5.08 30.10
C ASP A 154 13.38 -6.50 29.59
N LYS A 155 13.90 -7.47 30.39
CA LYS A 155 13.84 -8.91 30.09
C LYS A 155 12.44 -9.55 30.23
N ASN A 156 11.44 -8.81 30.75
CA ASN A 156 10.12 -9.33 31.14
C ASN A 156 8.95 -8.88 30.24
N LEU A 157 9.22 -8.37 29.04
CA LEU A 157 8.16 -8.04 28.10
C LEU A 157 7.46 -9.31 27.63
N ASP A 158 6.15 -9.43 27.86
CA ASP A 158 5.30 -10.43 27.22
C ASP A 158 5.41 -10.28 25.70
N THR A 159 6.27 -11.08 25.10
CA THR A 159 6.63 -11.01 23.68
C THR A 159 5.42 -11.18 22.76
N ARG A 160 4.33 -11.77 23.25
CA ARG A 160 3.11 -12.01 22.46
C ARG A 160 2.27 -10.74 22.23
N ARG A 161 2.40 -9.73 23.11
CA ARG A 161 1.62 -8.47 23.03
C ARG A 161 2.41 -7.29 22.53
N THR A 162 3.71 -7.41 22.31
CA THR A 162 4.58 -6.33 21.87
C THR A 162 4.53 -6.14 20.36
N TYR A 163 4.74 -4.88 19.92
CA TYR A 163 4.88 -4.57 18.49
C TYR A 163 6.25 -5.05 17.99
N LEU A 164 6.31 -5.44 16.71
CA LEU A 164 7.58 -5.80 16.05
C LEU A 164 8.60 -4.67 16.12
N PHE A 165 8.14 -3.41 16.03
CA PHE A 165 8.96 -2.21 16.23
C PHE A 165 8.35 -1.35 17.31
N GLN A 166 9.14 -1.03 18.34
CA GLN A 166 8.70 -0.27 19.50
C GLN A 166 9.46 1.06 19.64
N LYS A 167 8.86 2.02 20.36
CA LYS A 167 9.56 3.24 20.77
C LYS A 167 10.58 2.94 21.86
N THR A 168 11.72 3.61 21.79
CA THR A 168 12.80 3.52 22.78
C THR A 168 12.52 4.26 24.08
N LYS A 169 11.43 5.04 24.19
CA LYS A 169 11.08 5.82 25.40
C LYS A 169 9.69 5.45 25.91
N HIS A 170 9.65 4.92 27.12
CA HIS A 170 8.48 4.37 27.83
C HIS A 170 7.37 5.36 28.25
N LYS A 171 7.35 6.59 27.79
CA LYS A 171 6.43 7.63 28.33
C LYS A 171 4.97 7.52 27.84
N PHE A 172 4.63 6.63 26.93
CA PHE A 172 3.26 6.54 26.38
C PHE A 172 2.74 5.11 26.39
N LYS A 173 1.44 4.94 26.73
CA LYS A 173 0.72 3.65 26.75
C LYS A 173 0.80 2.85 25.44
N ASP A 174 1.03 3.53 24.31
CA ASP A 174 1.23 2.91 23.00
C ASP A 174 2.72 2.89 22.64
N ASN A 175 3.35 1.72 22.79
CA ASN A 175 4.76 1.50 22.45
C ASN A 175 5.03 1.43 20.93
N GLN A 176 4.13 1.92 20.10
CA GLN A 176 4.31 1.93 18.65
C GLN A 176 5.43 2.86 18.23
N ILE A 177 6.19 2.45 17.21
CA ILE A 177 7.26 3.28 16.65
C ILE A 177 6.71 4.55 16.00
N ASP A 178 7.44 5.67 16.11
CA ASP A 178 7.05 6.94 15.51
C ASP A 178 7.47 7.04 14.04
N ILE A 179 6.52 6.77 13.15
CA ILE A 179 6.73 6.82 11.70
C ILE A 179 7.13 8.22 11.22
N ILE A 180 6.59 9.27 11.84
CA ILE A 180 6.88 10.66 11.44
C ILE A 180 8.34 10.97 11.70
N HIS A 181 8.84 10.56 12.86
CA HIS A 181 10.24 10.75 13.24
C HIS A 181 11.18 9.99 12.30
N ILE A 182 10.88 8.71 12.02
CA ILE A 182 11.65 7.89 11.07
C ILE A 182 11.65 8.51 9.67
N SER A 183 10.47 8.93 9.21
CA SER A 183 10.33 9.58 7.90
C SER A 183 11.17 10.83 7.78
N LYS A 184 11.23 11.66 8.85
CA LYS A 184 12.09 12.86 8.91
C LYS A 184 13.57 12.50 8.87
N LYS A 185 14.03 11.53 9.68
CA LYS A 185 15.43 11.06 9.68
C LYS A 185 15.85 10.56 8.30
N PHE A 186 15.05 9.66 7.72
CA PHE A 186 15.34 9.11 6.39
C PHE A 186 15.32 10.18 5.30
N LYS A 187 14.35 11.11 5.33
CA LYS A 187 14.28 12.26 4.41
C LYS A 187 15.53 13.14 4.50
N ASN A 188 16.06 13.38 5.70
CA ASN A 188 17.26 14.17 5.90
C ASN A 188 18.51 13.50 5.29
N LEU A 189 18.65 12.17 5.43
CA LEU A 189 19.74 11.41 4.79
C LEU A 189 19.65 11.47 3.27
N LEU A 190 18.45 11.30 2.72
CA LEU A 190 18.22 11.43 1.29
C LEU A 190 18.58 12.83 0.78
N LYS A 191 18.17 13.88 1.51
CA LYS A 191 18.51 15.28 1.19
C LYS A 191 20.01 15.52 1.20
N LYS A 192 20.74 15.01 2.20
CA LYS A 192 22.21 15.08 2.28
C LYS A 192 22.89 14.35 1.11
N SER A 193 22.27 13.33 0.57
CA SER A 193 22.74 12.58 -0.61
C SER A 193 22.27 13.22 -1.95
N GLY A 194 21.80 14.48 -1.92
CA GLY A 194 21.35 15.20 -3.11
C GLY A 194 19.95 14.83 -3.61
N PHE A 195 19.20 14.02 -2.84
CA PHE A 195 17.93 13.46 -3.28
C PHE A 195 16.74 14.09 -2.53
N LYS A 196 16.01 15.00 -3.21
CA LYS A 196 14.86 15.70 -2.63
C LYS A 196 13.57 14.90 -2.85
N VAL A 197 12.84 14.57 -1.77
CA VAL A 197 11.57 13.86 -1.82
C VAL A 197 10.55 14.41 -0.84
N ASN A 198 9.27 14.30 -1.19
CA ASN A 198 8.18 14.70 -0.30
C ASN A 198 7.80 13.57 0.67
N LYS A 199 7.69 12.32 0.19
CA LYS A 199 7.25 11.15 0.96
C LYS A 199 8.37 10.09 1.00
N SER A 200 9.31 10.22 1.93
CA SER A 200 10.52 9.39 1.99
C SER A 200 10.23 7.89 2.15
N LEU A 201 9.35 7.49 3.06
CA LEU A 201 9.04 6.08 3.27
C LEU A 201 8.29 5.45 2.09
N HIS A 202 7.55 6.24 1.32
CA HIS A 202 6.83 5.74 0.15
C HIS A 202 7.78 5.34 -1.01
N LEU A 203 9.00 5.89 -1.00
CA LEU A 203 10.04 5.49 -1.95
C LEU A 203 10.41 4.01 -1.85
N CYS A 204 10.45 3.46 -0.64
CA CYS A 204 10.76 2.04 -0.43
C CYS A 204 9.74 1.17 -1.16
N ARG A 205 8.45 1.49 -1.02
CA ARG A 205 7.36 0.80 -1.73
C ARG A 205 7.46 0.98 -3.24
N ASN A 206 7.77 2.19 -3.69
CA ASN A 206 7.95 2.48 -5.12
C ASN A 206 9.12 1.68 -5.69
N LEU A 207 10.24 1.61 -4.98
CA LEU A 207 11.40 0.82 -5.40
C LEU A 207 11.09 -0.67 -5.44
N PHE A 208 10.37 -1.20 -4.43
CA PHE A 208 9.93 -2.59 -4.40
C PHE A 208 9.08 -2.94 -5.64
N ILE A 209 8.05 -2.12 -5.94
CA ILE A 209 7.19 -2.35 -7.11
C ILE A 209 7.97 -2.23 -8.43
N SER A 210 8.89 -1.25 -8.52
CA SER A 210 9.74 -1.09 -9.70
C SER A 210 10.64 -2.31 -9.92
N ASN A 211 11.17 -2.90 -8.83
CA ASN A 211 11.97 -4.12 -8.91
C ASN A 211 11.12 -5.32 -9.33
N LEU A 212 9.90 -5.47 -8.83
CA LEU A 212 8.99 -6.52 -9.28
C LEU A 212 8.71 -6.42 -10.78
N LYS A 213 8.40 -5.21 -11.27
CA LYS A 213 8.22 -4.98 -12.72
C LYS A 213 9.47 -5.28 -13.54
N ALA A 214 10.64 -4.89 -13.05
CA ALA A 214 11.92 -5.18 -13.70
C ALA A 214 12.20 -6.69 -13.78
N ASN A 215 11.68 -7.47 -12.83
CA ASN A 215 11.77 -8.94 -12.80
C ASN A 215 10.60 -9.63 -13.50
N GLY A 216 9.81 -8.92 -14.31
CA GLY A 216 8.77 -9.51 -15.17
C GLY A 216 7.39 -9.67 -14.52
N TYR A 217 7.18 -9.24 -13.28
CA TYR A 217 5.86 -9.28 -12.66
C TYR A 217 4.91 -8.32 -13.39
N ASN A 218 3.75 -8.81 -13.81
CA ASN A 218 2.72 -7.98 -14.43
C ASN A 218 1.91 -7.21 -13.38
N SER A 219 1.13 -6.24 -13.82
CA SER A 219 0.35 -5.37 -12.92
C SER A 219 -0.70 -6.13 -12.10
N PHE A 220 -1.26 -7.22 -12.61
CA PHE A 220 -2.21 -8.05 -11.87
C PHE A 220 -1.53 -8.82 -10.74
N GLN A 221 -0.37 -9.43 -11.01
CA GLN A 221 0.42 -10.11 -9.98
C GLN A 221 0.83 -9.14 -8.86
N ILE A 222 1.30 -7.94 -9.23
CA ILE A 222 1.66 -6.91 -8.27
C ILE A 222 0.42 -6.43 -7.49
N LYS A 223 -0.74 -6.27 -8.15
CA LYS A 223 -2.01 -5.93 -7.49
C LYS A 223 -2.37 -6.96 -6.42
N GLU A 224 -2.31 -8.23 -6.75
CA GLU A 224 -2.63 -9.32 -5.81
C GLU A 224 -1.63 -9.38 -4.65
N LEU A 225 -0.33 -9.33 -4.94
CA LEU A 225 0.73 -9.34 -3.94
C LEU A 225 0.62 -8.15 -2.97
N MET A 226 0.30 -6.98 -3.49
CA MET A 226 0.23 -5.73 -2.72
C MET A 226 -1.16 -5.43 -2.17
N LYS A 227 -2.16 -6.26 -2.51
CA LYS A 227 -3.57 -6.09 -2.18
C LYS A 227 -4.11 -4.71 -2.58
N TYR A 228 -3.74 -4.24 -3.79
CA TYR A 228 -4.32 -3.02 -4.35
C TYR A 228 -5.77 -3.26 -4.81
N SER A 229 -6.58 -2.22 -4.82
CA SER A 229 -7.95 -2.28 -5.34
C SER A 229 -7.99 -2.32 -6.87
N SER A 230 -7.02 -1.71 -7.55
CA SER A 230 -6.93 -1.68 -9.01
C SER A 230 -5.47 -1.67 -9.47
N THR A 231 -5.25 -1.98 -10.74
CA THR A 231 -3.93 -1.86 -11.40
C THR A 231 -3.58 -0.43 -11.78
N HIS A 232 -4.56 0.49 -11.77
CA HIS A 232 -4.40 1.86 -12.28
C HIS A 232 -3.23 2.63 -11.62
N GLU A 233 -3.06 2.52 -10.29
CA GLU A 233 -1.90 3.15 -9.62
C GLU A 233 -0.57 2.53 -10.10
N ILE A 234 -0.56 1.21 -10.31
CA ILE A 234 0.61 0.46 -10.76
C ILE A 234 0.98 0.87 -12.19
N ASP A 235 -0.01 0.98 -13.07
CA ASP A 235 0.22 1.30 -14.48
C ASP A 235 0.59 2.77 -14.70
N ASN A 236 -0.02 3.68 -13.93
CA ASN A 236 0.27 5.11 -14.06
C ASN A 236 1.59 5.54 -13.42
N ILE A 237 1.95 4.96 -12.27
CA ILE A 237 3.17 5.35 -11.54
C ILE A 237 4.39 4.59 -12.09
N TYR A 238 4.17 3.31 -12.43
CA TYR A 238 5.22 2.38 -12.85
C TYR A 238 5.08 1.95 -14.31
N GLY A 239 4.33 2.69 -15.12
CA GLY A 239 4.14 2.41 -16.55
C GLY A 239 5.47 2.20 -17.27
N LEU A 240 5.42 1.52 -18.41
CA LEU A 240 6.58 1.14 -19.19
C LEU A 240 7.53 2.35 -19.41
N SER A 241 8.65 2.35 -18.71
CA SER A 241 9.75 3.28 -19.01
C SER A 241 10.27 2.97 -20.42
N SER A 242 10.92 3.94 -21.07
CA SER A 242 11.58 3.71 -22.37
C SER A 242 12.55 2.52 -22.32
N ALA A 243 13.22 2.32 -21.18
CA ALA A 243 14.10 1.16 -20.94
C ALA A 243 13.34 -0.17 -21.02
N ASN A 244 12.12 -0.24 -20.46
CA ASN A 244 11.30 -1.44 -20.52
C ASN A 244 10.77 -1.73 -21.95
N LYS A 245 10.54 -0.69 -22.77
CA LYS A 245 10.18 -0.86 -24.19
C LYS A 245 11.33 -1.47 -25.00
N ILE A 246 12.55 -1.01 -24.76
CA ILE A 246 13.76 -1.57 -25.40
C ILE A 246 13.98 -3.02 -24.96
N GLN A 247 13.81 -3.31 -23.68
CA GLN A 247 13.96 -4.67 -23.14
C GLN A 247 12.86 -5.61 -23.65
N ALA A 248 11.61 -5.15 -23.75
CA ALA A 248 10.51 -5.90 -24.35
C ALA A 248 10.78 -6.21 -25.83
N TYR A 249 11.30 -5.22 -26.60
CA TYR A 249 11.71 -5.43 -27.98
C TYR A 249 12.84 -6.47 -28.11
N LYS A 250 13.89 -6.37 -27.29
CA LYS A 250 14.99 -7.34 -27.27
C LYS A 250 14.49 -8.74 -26.92
N TYR A 251 13.61 -8.85 -25.92
CA TYR A 251 13.01 -10.12 -25.52
C TYR A 251 12.19 -10.72 -26.66
N ALA A 252 11.31 -9.94 -27.29
CA ALA A 252 10.50 -10.39 -28.41
C ALA A 252 11.38 -10.86 -29.59
N LYS A 253 12.40 -10.07 -29.93
CA LYS A 253 13.35 -10.45 -30.98
C LYS A 253 14.09 -11.76 -30.70
N ASN A 254 14.55 -11.94 -29.45
CA ASN A 254 15.27 -13.16 -29.05
C ASN A 254 14.35 -14.38 -28.97
N SER A 255 13.10 -14.21 -28.49
CA SER A 255 12.12 -15.31 -28.38
C SER A 255 11.59 -15.77 -29.74
N LEU A 256 11.49 -14.87 -30.70
CA LEU A 256 11.04 -15.16 -32.06
C LEU A 256 12.17 -15.61 -32.98
N LYS A 257 13.43 -15.67 -32.51
CA LYS A 257 14.62 -16.03 -33.31
C LYS A 257 14.74 -15.25 -34.64
N LEU A 258 14.31 -13.98 -34.62
CA LEU A 258 14.40 -13.04 -35.75
C LEU A 258 15.77 -12.37 -35.82
#